data_2c178ed88660622b5169c86a2a67c005
#
_entry.id   2c178ed88660622b5169c86a2a67c005
#
_cell.length_a   1.000
_cell.length_b   1.000
_cell.length_c   1.000
_cell.angle_alpha   90.00
_cell.angle_beta   90.00
_cell.angle_gamma   90.00
#
_symmetry.space_group_name_H-M   'P 1'
#
loop_
_entity.id
_entity.type
_entity.pdbx_description
1 polymer ?
#
loop_
_entity_poly.entity_id
_entity_poly.type
_entity_poly.pdbx_seq_one_letter_code
_entity_poly.pdbx_strand_id
1 'polypeptide(L)' 'MKKKIAILGSTGSIGKTLIDIIKKNKKEFDIILLTANKNYNKIFNQAKILNVKNLIITDEKAFKKLKKKN' A
#
# COMPACT_ATOMS: atom_id res chain seq x y z
N MET A 1 -4.09 14.18 16.26
CA MET A 1 -4.83 13.83 15.04
C MET A 1 -3.88 13.22 14.01
N LYS A 2 -4.23 12.08 13.45
CA LYS A 2 -3.39 11.43 12.44
C LYS A 2 -3.52 12.12 11.09
N LYS A 3 -2.41 12.24 10.38
CA LYS A 3 -2.42 12.74 9.01
C LYS A 3 -2.82 11.63 8.05
N LYS A 4 -3.78 11.89 7.20
CA LYS A 4 -4.24 10.93 6.19
C LYS A 4 -3.35 11.02 4.96
N ILE A 5 -2.81 9.88 4.51
CA ILE A 5 -1.84 9.82 3.42
C ILE A 5 -2.25 8.76 2.40
N ALA A 6 -2.09 9.11 1.12
CA ALA A 6 -2.18 8.16 0.03
C ALA A 6 -0.76 7.98 -0.54
N ILE A 7 -0.33 6.73 -0.75
CA ILE A 7 0.99 6.46 -1.31
C ILE A 7 0.82 5.88 -2.71
N LEU A 8 1.27 6.61 -3.71
CA LEU A 8 1.23 6.18 -5.10
C LEU A 8 2.53 5.46 -5.44
N GLY A 9 2.43 4.27 -6.02
CA GLY A 9 3.59 3.45 -6.33
C GLY A 9 4.28 2.92 -5.08
N SER A 10 3.50 2.41 -4.13
CA SER A 10 4.02 1.99 -2.82
C SER A 10 5.03 0.85 -2.87
N THR A 11 5.07 0.09 -3.95
CA THR A 11 6.01 -1.02 -4.11
C THR A 11 7.32 -0.63 -4.78
N GLY A 12 7.43 0.61 -5.30
CA GLY A 12 8.67 1.12 -5.87
C GLY A 12 9.68 1.54 -4.80
N SER A 13 10.86 1.94 -5.22
CA SER A 13 11.95 2.29 -4.28
C SER A 13 11.57 3.42 -3.33
N ILE A 14 10.99 4.49 -3.86
CA ILE A 14 10.58 5.63 -3.04
C ILE A 14 9.42 5.26 -2.14
N GLY A 15 8.46 4.50 -2.67
CA GLY A 15 7.32 4.06 -1.89
C GLY A 15 7.72 3.16 -0.72
N LYS A 16 8.67 2.25 -0.94
CA LYS A 16 9.19 1.40 0.14
C LYS A 16 9.84 2.22 1.25
N THR A 17 10.61 3.23 0.88
CA THR A 17 11.26 4.11 1.85
C THR A 17 10.22 4.85 2.68
N LEU A 18 9.18 5.38 2.04
CA LEU A 18 8.09 6.06 2.73
C LEU A 18 7.37 5.12 3.70
N ILE A 19 7.12 3.88 3.27
CA ILE A 19 6.45 2.90 4.13
C ILE A 19 7.30 2.57 5.34
N ASP A 20 8.61 2.44 5.18
CA ASP A 20 9.50 2.19 6.31
C ASP A 20 9.46 3.32 7.33
N ILE A 21 9.44 4.57 6.85
CA ILE A 21 9.32 5.74 7.71
C ILE A 21 7.99 5.73 8.46
N ILE A 22 6.90 5.44 7.75
CA ILE A 22 5.56 5.41 8.34
C ILE A 22 5.41 4.30 9.36
N LYS A 23 6.01 3.13 9.12
CA LYS A 23 6.00 2.03 10.10
C LYS A 23 6.56 2.44 11.44
N LYS A 24 7.58 3.28 11.43
CA LYS A 24 8.21 3.79 12.65
C LYS A 24 7.39 4.86 13.35
N ASN A 25 6.41 5.43 12.64
CA ASN A 25 5.61 6.55 13.13
C ASN A 25 4.11 6.30 12.95
N LYS A 26 3.66 5.07 13.18
CA LYS A 26 2.27 4.66 12.93
C LYS A 26 1.23 5.53 13.63
N LYS A 27 1.57 6.06 14.80
CA LYS A 27 0.63 6.88 15.56
C LYS A 27 0.34 8.23 14.92
N GLU A 28 1.23 8.69 14.03
CA GLU A 28 1.12 10.00 13.41
C GLU A 28 0.43 9.98 12.06
N PHE A 29 0.38 8.80 11.41
CA PHE A 29 -0.10 8.69 10.04
C PHE A 29 -1.18 7.64 9.90
N ASP A 30 -2.17 7.98 9.07
CA ASP A 30 -3.25 7.06 8.68
C ASP A 30 -3.16 6.88 7.17
N ILE A 31 -2.76 5.70 6.72
CA ILE A 31 -2.63 5.42 5.29
C ILE A 31 -4.00 5.02 4.76
N ILE A 32 -4.56 5.85 3.91
CA ILE A 32 -5.91 5.62 3.38
C ILE A 32 -5.91 4.91 2.03
N LEU A 33 -4.79 4.91 1.30
CA LEU A 33 -4.72 4.32 -0.03
C LEU A 33 -3.29 3.95 -0.38
N LEU A 34 -3.13 2.77 -0.98
CA LEU A 34 -1.88 2.35 -1.62
C LEU A 34 -2.15 2.02 -3.09
N THR A 35 -1.23 2.39 -3.98
CA THR A 35 -1.33 2.01 -5.38
C THR A 35 -0.07 1.33 -5.86
N ALA A 36 -0.21 0.40 -6.80
CA ALA A 36 0.89 -0.26 -7.46
C ALA A 36 0.46 -0.66 -8.86
N ASN A 37 1.42 -0.96 -9.74
CA ASN A 37 1.10 -1.41 -11.09
C ASN A 37 0.91 -2.94 -11.12
N LYS A 38 1.99 -3.70 -10.94
CA LYS A 38 1.94 -5.17 -11.09
C LYS A 38 2.21 -5.94 -9.81
N ASN A 39 2.82 -5.33 -8.83
CA ASN A 39 3.34 -6.05 -7.66
C ASN A 39 2.25 -6.27 -6.60
N TYR A 40 1.27 -7.11 -6.95
CA TYR A 40 0.11 -7.33 -6.10
C TYR A 40 0.45 -8.02 -4.77
N ASN A 41 1.41 -8.92 -4.74
CA ASN A 41 1.82 -9.57 -3.50
C ASN A 41 2.40 -8.57 -2.50
N LYS A 42 3.23 -7.68 -3.00
CA LYS A 42 3.89 -6.69 -2.15
C LYS A 42 2.92 -5.66 -1.59
N ILE A 43 2.02 -5.15 -2.43
CA ILE A 43 1.03 -4.18 -1.97
C ILE A 43 0.05 -4.82 -0.97
N PHE A 44 -0.30 -6.07 -1.18
CA PHE A 44 -1.17 -6.80 -0.26
C PHE A 44 -0.51 -6.93 1.12
N ASN A 45 0.77 -7.29 1.15
CA ASN A 45 1.52 -7.38 2.40
C ASN A 45 1.66 -6.03 3.09
N GLN A 46 1.95 -4.97 2.32
CA GLN A 46 2.02 -3.61 2.85
C GLN A 46 0.70 -3.19 3.48
N ALA A 47 -0.41 -3.51 2.82
CA ALA A 47 -1.73 -3.18 3.33
C ALA A 47 -2.03 -3.89 4.66
N LYS A 48 -1.62 -5.15 4.78
CA LYS A 48 -1.80 -5.89 6.04
C LYS A 48 -1.00 -5.26 7.18
N ILE A 49 0.26 -4.94 6.92
CA ILE A 49 1.15 -4.38 7.94
C ILE A 49 0.65 -3.01 8.40
N LEU A 50 0.18 -2.19 7.47
CA LEU A 50 -0.26 -0.84 7.74
C LEU A 50 -1.77 -0.71 7.99
N ASN A 51 -2.49 -1.82 7.89
CA ASN A 51 -3.95 -1.84 8.05
C ASN A 51 -4.67 -0.90 7.08
N VAL A 52 -4.28 -0.95 5.81
CA VAL A 52 -4.87 -0.14 4.75
C VAL A 52 -5.99 -0.90 4.05
N LYS A 53 -7.13 -0.27 3.88
CA LYS A 53 -8.30 -0.92 3.28
C LYS A 53 -8.46 -0.69 1.78
N ASN A 54 -7.88 0.39 1.26
CA ASN A 54 -8.05 0.75 -0.14
C ASN A 54 -6.75 0.52 -0.91
N LEU A 55 -6.82 -0.36 -1.90
CA LEU A 55 -5.69 -0.70 -2.77
C LEU A 55 -6.10 -0.50 -4.23
N ILE A 56 -5.19 0.03 -5.03
CA ILE A 56 -5.38 0.15 -6.47
C ILE A 56 -4.22 -0.54 -7.18
N ILE A 57 -4.55 -1.47 -8.08
CA ILE A 57 -3.60 -2.13 -8.97
C ILE A 57 -3.97 -1.72 -10.38
N THR A 58 -3.02 -1.14 -11.12
CA THR A 58 -3.29 -0.66 -12.47
C THR A 58 -3.14 -1.74 -13.54
N ASP A 59 -2.39 -2.81 -13.28
CA ASP A 59 -2.27 -3.93 -14.19
C ASP A 59 -3.46 -4.88 -14.03
N GLU A 60 -4.16 -5.18 -15.12
CA GLU A 60 -5.38 -5.99 -15.07
C GLU A 60 -5.15 -7.40 -14.54
N LYS A 61 -4.08 -8.06 -15.00
CA LYS A 61 -3.76 -9.42 -14.56
C LYS A 61 -3.42 -9.47 -13.07
N ALA A 62 -2.64 -8.50 -12.61
CA ALA A 62 -2.27 -8.39 -11.21
C ALA A 62 -3.49 -8.09 -10.35
N PHE A 63 -4.38 -7.25 -10.83
CA PHE A 63 -5.62 -6.93 -10.12
C PHE A 63 -6.48 -8.18 -9.90
N LYS A 64 -6.62 -9.01 -10.92
CA LYS A 64 -7.37 -10.26 -10.81
C LYS A 64 -6.74 -11.20 -9.79
N LYS A 65 -5.42 -11.29 -9.76
CA LYS A 65 -4.71 -12.13 -8.78
C LYS A 65 -4.87 -11.61 -7.37
N LEU A 66 -4.85 -10.29 -7.18
CA LEU A 66 -5.09 -9.69 -5.88
C LEU A 66 -6.51 -9.98 -5.38
N LYS A 67 -7.48 -9.90 -6.26
CA LYS A 67 -8.88 -10.21 -5.94
C LYS A 67 -9.06 -11.62 -5.41
N LYS A 68 -8.31 -12.58 -5.96
CA LYS A 68 -8.37 -13.98 -5.50
C LYS A 68 -7.83 -14.17 -4.10
N LYS A 69 -6.97 -13.28 -3.63
CA LYS A 69 -6.41 -13.37 -2.28
C LYS A 69 -7.39 -12.93 -1.19
N ASN A 70 -8.38 -12.20 -1.58
CA ASN A 70 -9.43 -11.77 -0.65
C ASN A 70 -10.48 -12.87 -0.50
#